data_4deab3b3a9d7b98c0ef87af79dbda3ac
#
_entry.id   4deab3b3a9d7b98c0ef87af79dbda3ac
#
_cell.length_a   1.000
_cell.length_b   1.000
_cell.length_c   1.000
_cell.angle_alpha   90.00
_cell.angle_beta   90.00
_cell.angle_gamma   90.00
#
_symmetry.space_group_name_H-M   'P 1'
#
loop_
_entity.id
_entity.type
_entity.pdbx_description
1 polymer ?
#
loop_
_entity_poly.entity_id
_entity_poly.type
_entity_poly.pdbx_seq_one_letter_code
_entity_poly.pdbx_strand_id
1 'polypeptide(L)'
;MRVTHGNRGFCNINNEAVMVEYIRDHYPHPTGRPLRIAIVDTDVHHGDGSQDIFWNDPNTLFISLHQDGRTLYPGTGFPQECGGPGALGRTINIPLPPETSDEGYLYAIEHAVLPMLADFKPDLVINSAGQDNHFTDPLANMKLSAQGYAALNRALNPDIAVLEGGYAIRGALPYVNLGICLALAGLDAGDIREPQWRPESTRQKQKISDYIARLCDGLLELYHNPPSVPQEGEEENGWWTRRKHVFYDTDMLRESQRESWRLCPDLSLIHI
;
A
#
# COMPACT_ATOMS: atom_id res chain seq x y z
N MET A 1 5.71 13.27 16.29
CA MET A 1 4.61 13.44 15.32
C MET A 1 5.20 14.03 14.06
N ARG A 2 5.36 13.24 13.00
CA ARG A 2 5.87 13.75 11.71
C ARG A 2 4.70 14.30 10.93
N VAL A 3 4.76 15.57 10.59
CA VAL A 3 3.77 16.21 9.71
C VAL A 3 4.29 16.03 8.28
N THR A 4 3.57 15.26 7.46
CA THR A 4 3.82 15.25 6.02
C THR A 4 3.51 16.63 5.45
N HIS A 5 4.30 17.09 4.51
CA HIS A 5 4.19 18.43 3.95
C HIS A 5 3.02 18.48 2.94
N GLY A 6 1.81 18.68 3.44
CA GLY A 6 0.64 18.99 2.63
C GLY A 6 -0.49 17.96 2.67
N ASN A 7 -1.68 18.41 2.34
CA ASN A 7 -2.88 17.58 2.21
C ASN A 7 -2.89 16.98 0.80
N ARG A 8 -3.00 15.66 0.70
CA ARG A 8 -3.10 14.95 -0.59
C ARG A 8 -4.12 13.83 -0.51
N GLY A 9 -4.61 13.37 -1.67
CA GLY A 9 -5.51 12.23 -1.73
C GLY A 9 -6.80 12.42 -0.91
N PHE A 10 -7.33 13.67 -0.85
CA PHE A 10 -8.50 14.03 -0.04
C PHE A 10 -8.33 13.89 1.47
N CYS A 11 -7.12 13.56 1.96
CA CYS A 11 -6.82 13.34 3.37
C CYS A 11 -6.10 14.54 3.99
N ASN A 12 -6.62 15.01 5.14
CA ASN A 12 -6.00 16.05 5.95
C ASN A 12 -5.18 15.47 7.11
N ILE A 13 -5.54 14.28 7.56
CA ILE A 13 -4.91 13.55 8.68
C ILE A 13 -4.76 12.12 8.23
N ASN A 14 -3.60 11.51 8.47
CA ASN A 14 -3.40 10.09 8.28
C ASN A 14 -3.92 9.34 9.52
N ASN A 15 -5.13 8.83 9.43
CA ASN A 15 -5.82 8.13 10.52
C ASN A 15 -5.09 6.86 10.95
N GLU A 16 -4.49 6.15 10.00
CA GLU A 16 -3.74 4.92 10.28
C GLU A 16 -2.47 5.21 11.07
N ALA A 17 -1.73 6.24 10.68
CA ALA A 17 -0.54 6.64 11.44
C ALA A 17 -0.89 7.07 12.86
N VAL A 18 -1.98 7.80 13.06
CA VAL A 18 -2.49 8.16 14.39
C VAL A 18 -2.84 6.90 15.18
N MET A 19 -3.54 5.95 14.56
CA MET A 19 -3.91 4.68 15.17
C MET A 19 -2.67 3.86 15.55
N VAL A 20 -1.69 3.74 14.67
CA VAL A 20 -0.43 3.00 14.93
C VAL A 20 0.31 3.59 16.14
N GLU A 21 0.47 4.90 16.19
CA GLU A 21 1.15 5.57 17.32
C GLU A 21 0.34 5.41 18.61
N TYR A 22 -0.99 5.54 18.55
CA TYR A 22 -1.87 5.28 19.70
C TYR A 22 -1.73 3.85 20.23
N ILE A 23 -1.72 2.85 19.34
CA ILE A 23 -1.55 1.44 19.71
C ILE A 23 -0.20 1.22 20.37
N ARG A 24 0.88 1.76 19.81
CA ARG A 24 2.24 1.64 20.37
C ARG A 24 2.36 2.24 21.75
N ASP A 25 1.70 3.35 21.99
CA ASP A 25 1.74 4.08 23.28
C ASP A 25 0.90 3.38 24.37
N HIS A 26 -0.25 2.84 24.00
CA HIS A 26 -1.22 2.31 24.97
C HIS A 26 -1.19 0.78 25.14
N TYR A 27 -0.67 0.06 24.15
CA TYR A 27 -0.64 -1.41 24.12
C TYR A 27 0.78 -1.94 23.85
N PRO A 28 1.74 -1.69 24.77
CA PRO A 28 3.13 -2.10 24.57
C PRO A 28 3.23 -3.63 24.49
N HIS A 29 4.18 -4.11 23.70
CA HIS A 29 4.44 -5.54 23.62
C HIS A 29 4.85 -6.10 25.00
N PRO A 30 4.35 -7.28 25.44
CA PRO A 30 4.62 -7.84 26.75
C PRO A 30 6.10 -8.00 27.11
N THR A 31 6.97 -8.18 26.11
CA THR A 31 8.42 -8.29 26.31
C THR A 31 9.16 -6.95 26.30
N GLY A 32 8.46 -5.83 26.14
CA GLY A 32 9.05 -4.49 26.08
C GLY A 32 9.73 -4.13 24.75
N ARG A 33 9.72 -5.02 23.74
CA ARG A 33 10.19 -4.66 22.40
C ARG A 33 9.18 -3.76 21.68
N PRO A 34 9.60 -2.98 20.68
CA PRO A 34 8.68 -2.27 19.82
C PRO A 34 7.67 -3.22 19.13
N LEU A 35 6.41 -2.78 19.00
CA LEU A 35 5.42 -3.49 18.20
C LEU A 35 5.80 -3.43 16.71
N ARG A 36 5.75 -4.59 16.07
CA ARG A 36 5.94 -4.74 14.62
C ARG A 36 4.57 -4.69 13.97
N ILE A 37 4.34 -3.70 13.14
CA ILE A 37 3.06 -3.48 12.48
C ILE A 37 3.24 -3.58 10.97
N ALA A 38 2.40 -4.35 10.32
CA ALA A 38 2.31 -4.36 8.86
C ALA A 38 1.09 -3.53 8.44
N ILE A 39 1.30 -2.59 7.53
CA ILE A 39 0.24 -1.87 6.82
C ILE A 39 0.26 -2.37 5.40
N VAL A 40 -0.80 -3.05 4.99
CA VAL A 40 -0.98 -3.49 3.61
C VAL A 40 -2.04 -2.59 2.99
N ASP A 41 -1.59 -1.66 2.19
CA ASP A 41 -2.44 -0.70 1.51
C ASP A 41 -2.94 -1.31 0.20
N THR A 42 -4.25 -1.50 0.12
CA THR A 42 -4.96 -2.05 -1.04
C THR A 42 -5.86 -1.03 -1.72
N ASP A 43 -5.69 0.26 -1.43
CA ASP A 43 -6.27 1.35 -2.21
C ASP A 43 -5.64 1.38 -3.61
N VAL A 44 -6.36 1.87 -4.61
CA VAL A 44 -5.85 1.94 -5.98
C VAL A 44 -4.77 3.00 -6.16
N HIS A 45 -4.76 4.01 -5.29
CA HIS A 45 -3.75 5.06 -5.28
C HIS A 45 -2.60 4.69 -4.36
N HIS A 46 -1.39 5.04 -4.75
CA HIS A 46 -0.24 4.86 -3.88
C HIS A 46 -0.41 5.67 -2.57
N GLY A 47 -0.30 4.99 -1.44
CA GLY A 47 -0.39 5.58 -0.11
C GLY A 47 0.86 6.38 0.27
N ASP A 48 1.18 7.41 -0.50
CA ASP A 48 2.42 8.19 -0.37
C ASP A 48 2.55 8.86 1.01
N GLY A 49 1.42 9.23 1.63
CA GLY A 49 1.41 9.80 2.97
C GLY A 49 1.83 8.79 4.05
N SER A 50 1.30 7.58 4.02
CA SER A 50 1.69 6.50 4.94
C SER A 50 3.13 6.07 4.70
N GLN A 51 3.54 5.94 3.42
CA GLN A 51 4.92 5.69 3.05
C GLN A 51 5.88 6.73 3.66
N ASP A 52 5.59 8.02 3.53
CA ASP A 52 6.45 9.08 4.03
C ASP A 52 6.55 9.08 5.56
N ILE A 53 5.44 8.82 6.26
CA ILE A 53 5.42 8.76 7.73
C ILE A 53 6.28 7.60 8.24
N PHE A 54 6.15 6.42 7.65
CA PHE A 54 6.85 5.21 8.09
C PHE A 54 8.17 4.95 7.35
N TRP A 55 8.62 5.87 6.49
CA TRP A 55 9.78 5.71 5.61
C TRP A 55 11.06 5.22 6.31
N ASN A 56 11.25 5.60 7.57
CA ASN A 56 12.43 5.26 8.35
C ASN A 56 12.11 4.44 9.61
N ASP A 57 10.92 3.87 9.70
CA ASP A 57 10.52 3.07 10.84
C ASP A 57 10.79 1.58 10.58
N PRO A 58 11.81 0.98 11.23
CA PRO A 58 12.15 -0.43 11.03
C PRO A 58 11.10 -1.39 11.59
N ASN A 59 10.18 -0.90 12.41
CA ASN A 59 9.14 -1.69 13.05
C ASN A 59 7.80 -1.62 12.31
N THR A 60 7.72 -0.87 11.21
CA THR A 60 6.57 -0.87 10.30
C THR A 60 6.98 -1.44 8.95
N LEU A 61 6.28 -2.47 8.49
CA LEU A 61 6.35 -2.93 7.11
C LEU A 61 5.15 -2.32 6.36
N PHE A 62 5.45 -1.37 5.47
CA PHE A 62 4.46 -0.75 4.60
C PHE A 62 4.51 -1.40 3.22
N ILE A 63 3.40 -1.98 2.78
CA ILE A 63 3.24 -2.60 1.46
C ILE A 63 2.06 -1.92 0.76
N SER A 64 2.28 -1.31 -0.39
CA SER A 64 1.20 -0.68 -1.18
C SER A 64 1.02 -1.36 -2.52
N LEU A 65 -0.19 -1.90 -2.75
CA LEU A 65 -0.62 -2.47 -4.03
C LEU A 65 -1.51 -1.43 -4.73
N HIS A 66 -1.01 -0.78 -5.74
CA HIS A 66 -1.69 0.34 -6.38
C HIS A 66 -1.56 0.27 -7.90
N GLN A 67 -2.43 0.98 -8.62
CA GLN A 67 -2.26 1.13 -10.06
C GLN A 67 -0.99 1.91 -10.35
N ASP A 68 -0.19 1.42 -11.29
CA ASP A 68 1.10 1.99 -11.67
C ASP A 68 1.08 3.52 -11.77
N GLY A 69 1.93 4.18 -10.98
CA GLY A 69 2.02 5.64 -10.88
C GLY A 69 2.33 6.35 -12.20
N ARG A 70 2.78 5.61 -13.24
CA ARG A 70 2.88 6.15 -14.60
C ARG A 70 1.51 6.39 -15.25
N THR A 71 0.46 5.84 -14.69
CA THR A 71 -0.90 5.83 -15.26
C THR A 71 -1.95 6.42 -14.31
N LEU A 72 -1.62 6.63 -13.05
CA LEU A 72 -2.54 7.15 -12.03
C LEU A 72 -1.82 8.07 -11.03
N TYR A 73 -2.58 9.01 -10.47
CA TYR A 73 -2.19 9.82 -9.31
C TYR A 73 -1.75 8.92 -8.13
N PRO A 74 -0.75 9.28 -7.31
CA PRO A 74 0.04 10.53 -7.33
C PRO A 74 1.31 10.48 -8.20
N GLY A 75 1.54 9.42 -8.95
CA GLY A 75 2.70 9.29 -9.83
C GLY A 75 3.97 8.83 -9.10
N THR A 76 3.84 8.22 -7.93
CA THR A 76 4.88 7.68 -7.06
C THR A 76 4.61 6.20 -6.75
N GLY A 77 5.38 5.58 -5.88
CA GLY A 77 5.20 4.18 -5.48
C GLY A 77 5.87 3.21 -6.43
N PHE A 78 7.12 3.47 -6.79
CA PHE A 78 7.90 2.55 -7.63
C PHE A 78 8.70 1.56 -6.78
N PRO A 79 9.06 0.37 -7.32
CA PRO A 79 9.79 -0.67 -6.58
C PRO A 79 11.08 -0.20 -5.90
N GLN A 80 11.77 0.78 -6.48
CA GLN A 80 13.00 1.34 -5.92
C GLN A 80 12.78 2.22 -4.69
N GLU A 81 11.54 2.65 -4.44
CA GLU A 81 11.16 3.34 -3.21
C GLU A 81 10.98 2.31 -2.08
N CYS A 82 12.09 1.85 -1.50
CA CYS A 82 12.14 0.68 -0.60
C CYS A 82 12.40 1.02 0.88
N GLY A 83 12.26 2.27 1.27
CA GLY A 83 12.48 2.75 2.62
C GLY A 83 13.73 3.61 2.77
N GLY A 84 13.80 4.34 3.88
CA GLY A 84 14.93 5.21 4.19
C GLY A 84 16.09 4.47 4.86
N PRO A 85 17.20 5.18 5.16
CA PRO A 85 18.42 4.57 5.68
C PRO A 85 18.24 3.73 6.96
N GLY A 86 17.23 4.07 7.79
CA GLY A 86 16.92 3.34 9.03
C GLY A 86 16.01 2.13 8.82
N ALA A 87 15.41 1.96 7.64
CA ALA A 87 14.35 0.99 7.39
C ALA A 87 14.33 0.49 5.94
N LEU A 88 15.48 0.28 5.34
CA LEU A 88 15.59 -0.29 3.99
C LEU A 88 14.92 -1.68 3.94
N GLY A 89 14.13 -1.92 2.90
CA GLY A 89 13.31 -3.12 2.76
C GLY A 89 12.04 -3.12 3.64
N ARG A 90 11.67 -1.99 4.27
CA ARG A 90 10.42 -1.87 5.05
C ARG A 90 9.31 -1.14 4.30
N THR A 91 9.60 -0.59 3.14
CA THR A 91 8.63 -0.06 2.19
C THR A 91 8.66 -0.92 0.94
N ILE A 92 7.51 -1.45 0.54
CA ILE A 92 7.37 -2.29 -0.65
C ILE A 92 6.23 -1.72 -1.50
N ASN A 93 6.57 -1.34 -2.71
CA ASN A 93 5.62 -0.82 -3.69
C ASN A 93 5.38 -1.85 -4.78
N ILE A 94 4.11 -2.19 -5.01
CA ILE A 94 3.64 -3.15 -6.01
C ILE A 94 2.80 -2.39 -7.05
N PRO A 95 3.42 -1.68 -8.01
CA PRO A 95 2.71 -0.93 -9.04
C PRO A 95 2.10 -1.88 -10.06
N LEU A 96 0.81 -2.13 -9.95
CA LEU A 96 0.06 -3.04 -10.79
C LEU A 96 -0.35 -2.37 -12.12
N PRO A 97 -0.28 -3.07 -13.26
CA PRO A 97 -0.74 -2.53 -14.52
C PRO A 97 -2.23 -2.21 -14.52
N PRO A 98 -2.68 -1.19 -15.28
CA PRO A 98 -4.11 -1.05 -15.57
C PRO A 98 -4.73 -2.34 -16.11
N GLU A 99 -6.01 -2.56 -15.84
CA GLU A 99 -6.76 -3.77 -16.16
C GLU A 99 -6.35 -5.02 -15.33
N THR A 100 -5.58 -4.86 -14.24
CA THR A 100 -5.37 -5.94 -13.27
C THR A 100 -6.71 -6.29 -12.61
N SER A 101 -7.02 -7.57 -12.59
CA SER A 101 -8.26 -8.12 -12.05
C SER A 101 -8.04 -8.87 -10.73
N ASP A 102 -9.10 -9.54 -10.24
CA ASP A 102 -9.05 -10.42 -9.07
C ASP A 102 -7.88 -11.41 -9.15
N GLU A 103 -7.67 -12.03 -10.31
CA GLU A 103 -6.59 -13.01 -10.54
C GLU A 103 -5.21 -12.39 -10.26
N GLY A 104 -4.91 -11.25 -10.89
CA GLY A 104 -3.59 -10.63 -10.76
C GLY A 104 -3.36 -10.04 -9.37
N TYR A 105 -4.43 -9.50 -8.77
CA TYR A 105 -4.36 -8.92 -7.43
C TYR A 105 -4.11 -10.00 -6.37
N LEU A 106 -4.89 -11.10 -6.42
CA LEU A 106 -4.71 -12.25 -5.54
C LEU A 106 -3.34 -12.90 -5.71
N TYR A 107 -2.87 -13.02 -6.97
CA TYR A 107 -1.51 -13.50 -7.22
C TYR A 107 -0.46 -12.65 -6.49
N ALA A 108 -0.56 -11.32 -6.55
CA ALA A 108 0.37 -10.44 -5.84
C ALA A 108 0.28 -10.59 -4.31
N ILE A 109 -0.93 -10.73 -3.76
CA ILE A 109 -1.12 -11.03 -2.34
C ILE A 109 -0.43 -12.35 -1.96
N GLU A 110 -0.71 -13.43 -2.68
CA GLU A 110 -0.25 -14.77 -2.34
C GLU A 110 1.26 -14.96 -2.56
N HIS A 111 1.81 -14.36 -3.62
CA HIS A 111 3.20 -14.61 -4.04
C HIS A 111 4.19 -13.50 -3.62
N ALA A 112 3.73 -12.36 -3.14
CA ALA A 112 4.61 -11.33 -2.61
C ALA A 112 4.25 -10.93 -1.18
N VAL A 113 3.00 -10.50 -0.93
CA VAL A 113 2.61 -9.93 0.36
C VAL A 113 2.69 -10.97 1.48
N LEU A 114 2.03 -12.13 1.33
CA LEU A 114 1.98 -13.16 2.38
C LEU A 114 3.37 -13.71 2.74
N PRO A 115 4.28 -14.00 1.79
CA PRO A 115 5.66 -14.38 2.13
C PRO A 115 6.40 -13.31 2.93
N MET A 116 6.26 -12.02 2.57
CA MET A 116 6.88 -10.92 3.30
C MET A 116 6.31 -10.76 4.71
N LEU A 117 4.99 -10.92 4.88
CA LEU A 117 4.34 -10.92 6.21
C LEU A 117 4.81 -12.10 7.06
N ALA A 118 4.90 -13.29 6.47
CA ALA A 118 5.38 -14.49 7.18
C ALA A 118 6.82 -14.34 7.69
N ASP A 119 7.68 -13.67 6.93
CA ASP A 119 9.05 -13.37 7.32
C ASP A 119 9.13 -12.20 8.32
N PHE A 120 8.42 -11.12 8.06
CA PHE A 120 8.38 -9.95 8.95
C PHE A 120 7.76 -10.28 10.32
N LYS A 121 6.79 -11.19 10.40
CA LYS A 121 6.09 -11.60 11.63
C LYS A 121 5.53 -10.41 12.40
N PRO A 122 4.59 -9.66 11.83
CA PRO A 122 3.98 -8.52 12.50
C PRO A 122 3.16 -8.97 13.73
N ASP A 123 3.05 -8.09 14.71
CA ASP A 123 2.13 -8.26 15.86
C ASP A 123 0.71 -7.83 15.49
N LEU A 124 0.59 -7.00 14.45
CA LEU A 124 -0.66 -6.47 13.95
C LEU A 124 -0.57 -6.27 12.43
N VAL A 125 -1.60 -6.71 11.71
CA VAL A 125 -1.77 -6.47 10.27
C VAL A 125 -2.96 -5.52 10.08
N ILE A 126 -2.69 -4.39 9.43
CA ILE A 126 -3.69 -3.38 9.06
C ILE A 126 -3.85 -3.42 7.55
N ASN A 127 -5.09 -3.46 7.07
CA ASN A 127 -5.39 -3.26 5.66
C ASN A 127 -6.00 -1.87 5.45
N SER A 128 -5.33 -1.00 4.67
CA SER A 128 -5.95 0.19 4.08
C SER A 128 -6.82 -0.29 2.93
N ALA A 129 -8.09 -0.55 3.24
CA ALA A 129 -9.03 -1.26 2.37
C ALA A 129 -9.75 -0.30 1.42
N GLY A 130 -9.00 0.32 0.50
CA GLY A 130 -9.58 1.11 -0.59
C GLY A 130 -10.43 0.24 -1.52
N GLN A 131 -11.48 0.82 -2.08
CA GLN A 131 -12.51 0.11 -2.87
C GLN A 131 -12.53 0.58 -4.32
N ASP A 132 -11.59 1.43 -4.69
CA ASP A 132 -11.48 2.10 -5.97
C ASP A 132 -10.71 1.27 -7.04
N ASN A 133 -10.24 0.06 -6.68
CA ASN A 133 -9.82 -0.95 -7.67
C ASN A 133 -11.00 -1.62 -8.38
N HIS A 134 -12.25 -1.32 -7.98
CA HIS A 134 -13.41 -1.98 -8.52
C HIS A 134 -13.61 -1.65 -10.01
N PHE A 135 -14.05 -2.65 -10.81
CA PHE A 135 -14.19 -2.49 -12.27
C PHE A 135 -15.18 -1.40 -12.71
N THR A 136 -16.01 -0.87 -11.81
CA THR A 136 -16.93 0.26 -12.07
C THR A 136 -16.43 1.58 -11.49
N ASP A 137 -15.26 1.62 -10.85
CA ASP A 137 -14.78 2.86 -10.28
C ASP A 137 -14.43 3.88 -11.38
N PRO A 138 -14.88 5.14 -11.24
CA PRO A 138 -14.65 6.15 -12.27
C PRO A 138 -13.24 6.74 -12.30
N LEU A 139 -12.43 6.53 -11.26
CA LEU A 139 -11.12 7.18 -11.11
C LEU A 139 -9.95 6.28 -11.53
N ALA A 140 -10.16 4.97 -11.61
CA ALA A 140 -9.11 4.01 -11.88
C ALA A 140 -9.46 3.04 -13.03
N ASN A 141 -8.47 2.31 -13.50
CA ASN A 141 -8.62 1.33 -14.58
C ASN A 141 -8.30 -0.10 -14.11
N MET A 142 -8.73 -0.44 -12.91
CA MET A 142 -8.60 -1.79 -12.38
C MET A 142 -9.87 -2.60 -12.63
N LYS A 143 -9.83 -3.90 -12.37
CA LYS A 143 -10.91 -4.83 -12.69
C LYS A 143 -11.25 -5.78 -11.54
N LEU A 144 -11.18 -5.31 -10.29
CA LEU A 144 -11.58 -6.11 -9.14
C LEU A 144 -13.10 -6.16 -9.01
N SER A 145 -13.60 -7.32 -8.56
CA SER A 145 -14.98 -7.54 -8.17
C SER A 145 -15.15 -7.52 -6.65
N ALA A 146 -16.37 -7.39 -6.16
CA ALA A 146 -16.65 -7.51 -4.73
C ALA A 146 -16.27 -8.89 -4.16
N GLN A 147 -16.36 -9.95 -4.96
CA GLN A 147 -15.83 -11.27 -4.57
C GLN A 147 -14.32 -11.28 -4.52
N GLY A 148 -13.63 -10.58 -5.43
CA GLY A 148 -12.18 -10.36 -5.38
C GLY A 148 -11.75 -9.66 -4.11
N TYR A 149 -12.47 -8.61 -3.70
CA TYR A 149 -12.21 -7.93 -2.42
C TYR A 149 -12.43 -8.84 -1.20
N ALA A 150 -13.46 -9.66 -1.21
CA ALA A 150 -13.67 -10.64 -0.15
C ALA A 150 -12.53 -11.68 -0.12
N ALA A 151 -12.09 -12.14 -1.29
CA ALA A 151 -11.01 -13.11 -1.40
C ALA A 151 -9.67 -12.54 -0.92
N LEU A 152 -9.32 -11.30 -1.32
CA LEU A 152 -8.08 -10.66 -0.87
C LEU A 152 -8.07 -10.44 0.65
N ASN A 153 -9.17 -9.95 1.24
CA ASN A 153 -9.26 -9.75 2.68
C ASN A 153 -9.23 -11.07 3.46
N ARG A 154 -9.79 -12.14 2.89
CA ARG A 154 -9.68 -13.49 3.47
C ARG A 154 -8.25 -14.02 3.43
N ALA A 155 -7.54 -13.84 2.30
CA ALA A 155 -6.16 -14.26 2.16
C ALA A 155 -5.23 -13.48 3.08
N LEU A 156 -5.40 -12.15 3.12
CA LEU A 156 -4.61 -11.25 3.97
C LEU A 156 -4.90 -11.46 5.46
N ASN A 157 -6.16 -11.75 5.81
CA ASN A 157 -6.65 -11.93 7.19
C ASN A 157 -6.17 -10.80 8.14
N PRO A 158 -6.48 -9.53 7.84
CA PRO A 158 -6.00 -8.42 8.65
C PRO A 158 -6.72 -8.36 10.00
N ASP A 159 -6.01 -7.86 11.03
CA ASP A 159 -6.61 -7.58 12.35
C ASP A 159 -7.54 -6.36 12.31
N ILE A 160 -7.20 -5.39 11.45
CA ILE A 160 -7.95 -4.15 11.27
C ILE A 160 -8.04 -3.86 9.77
N ALA A 161 -9.23 -3.50 9.29
CA ALA A 161 -9.43 -2.94 7.97
C ALA A 161 -9.97 -1.51 8.09
N VAL A 162 -9.27 -0.55 7.48
CA VAL A 162 -9.66 0.86 7.42
C VAL A 162 -10.19 1.12 6.02
N LEU A 163 -11.41 1.64 5.90
CA LEU A 163 -11.98 2.00 4.60
C LEU A 163 -11.33 3.28 4.09
N GLU A 164 -10.90 3.27 2.84
CA GLU A 164 -10.24 4.38 2.18
C GLU A 164 -11.02 4.81 0.92
N GLY A 165 -10.35 4.99 -0.23
CA GLY A 165 -10.98 5.38 -1.48
C GLY A 165 -12.06 4.41 -1.97
N GLY A 166 -12.95 4.92 -2.82
CA GLY A 166 -14.04 4.16 -3.43
C GLY A 166 -15.16 5.09 -3.88
N TYR A 167 -15.33 5.24 -5.18
CA TYR A 167 -16.13 6.33 -5.76
C TYR A 167 -17.35 5.82 -6.54
N ALA A 168 -17.46 4.51 -6.77
CA ALA A 168 -18.63 3.89 -7.39
C ALA A 168 -19.72 3.58 -6.34
N ILE A 169 -20.36 4.61 -5.82
CA ILE A 169 -21.28 4.57 -4.65
C ILE A 169 -22.37 3.52 -4.77
N ARG A 170 -22.99 3.37 -5.96
CA ARG A 170 -24.10 2.43 -6.17
C ARG A 170 -23.64 1.09 -6.73
N GLY A 171 -22.58 1.10 -7.53
CA GLY A 171 -22.14 -0.08 -8.28
C GLY A 171 -21.17 -0.97 -7.50
N ALA A 172 -20.36 -0.39 -6.61
CA ALA A 172 -19.31 -1.08 -5.88
C ALA A 172 -19.52 -1.10 -4.37
N LEU A 173 -19.58 0.07 -3.72
CA LEU A 173 -19.45 0.19 -2.28
C LEU A 173 -20.32 -0.75 -1.44
N PRO A 174 -21.64 -0.93 -1.70
CA PRO A 174 -22.45 -1.84 -0.89
C PRO A 174 -21.98 -3.29 -0.95
N TYR A 175 -21.49 -3.72 -2.10
CA TYR A 175 -21.08 -5.11 -2.37
C TYR A 175 -19.67 -5.36 -1.87
N VAL A 176 -18.76 -4.43 -2.10
CA VAL A 176 -17.37 -4.51 -1.64
C VAL A 176 -17.31 -4.46 -0.12
N ASN A 177 -18.02 -3.50 0.51
CA ASN A 177 -18.09 -3.42 1.98
C ASN A 177 -18.64 -4.69 2.60
N LEU A 178 -19.72 -5.26 2.00
CA LEU A 178 -20.25 -6.53 2.44
C LEU A 178 -19.20 -7.65 2.32
N GLY A 179 -18.47 -7.70 1.19
CA GLY A 179 -17.40 -8.67 0.96
C GLY A 179 -16.30 -8.59 2.00
N ILE A 180 -15.81 -7.37 2.30
CA ILE A 180 -14.80 -7.14 3.34
C ILE A 180 -15.32 -7.59 4.72
N CYS A 181 -16.53 -7.18 5.10
CA CYS A 181 -17.13 -7.57 6.39
C CYS A 181 -17.30 -9.08 6.51
N LEU A 182 -17.78 -9.77 5.48
CA LEU A 182 -17.92 -11.22 5.48
C LEU A 182 -16.57 -11.92 5.60
N ALA A 183 -15.55 -11.44 4.88
CA ALA A 183 -14.20 -11.98 4.96
C ALA A 183 -13.63 -11.87 6.38
N LEU A 184 -13.71 -10.69 7.00
CA LEU A 184 -13.25 -10.45 8.39
C LEU A 184 -14.04 -11.27 9.42
N ALA A 185 -15.32 -11.52 9.16
CA ALA A 185 -16.15 -12.38 10.02
C ALA A 185 -15.92 -13.87 9.79
N GLY A 186 -15.08 -14.27 8.84
CA GLY A 186 -14.87 -15.69 8.45
C GLY A 186 -16.09 -16.31 7.75
N LEU A 187 -17.00 -15.49 7.21
CA LEU A 187 -18.23 -15.92 6.55
C LEU A 187 -18.04 -16.05 5.03
N ASP A 188 -18.88 -16.87 4.40
CA ASP A 188 -18.85 -17.02 2.95
C ASP A 188 -19.37 -15.78 2.22
N ALA A 189 -18.64 -15.34 1.20
CA ALA A 189 -18.99 -14.21 0.33
C ALA A 189 -19.46 -14.67 -1.07
N GLY A 190 -19.60 -15.97 -1.32
CA GLY A 190 -19.93 -16.54 -2.63
C GLY A 190 -21.29 -16.10 -3.19
N ASP A 191 -22.19 -15.60 -2.34
CA ASP A 191 -23.51 -15.14 -2.73
C ASP A 191 -23.59 -13.65 -3.09
N ILE A 192 -22.49 -12.90 -3.00
CA ILE A 192 -22.48 -11.51 -3.43
C ILE A 192 -22.71 -11.43 -4.94
N ARG A 193 -23.70 -10.65 -5.34
CA ARG A 193 -24.06 -10.43 -6.75
C ARG A 193 -24.08 -8.93 -7.05
N GLU A 194 -23.11 -8.51 -7.84
CA GLU A 194 -23.00 -7.12 -8.29
C GLU A 194 -23.86 -6.88 -9.52
N PRO A 195 -24.65 -5.81 -9.58
CA PRO A 195 -25.62 -5.59 -10.66
C PRO A 195 -25.00 -5.51 -12.06
N GLN A 196 -23.79 -4.98 -12.16
CA GLN A 196 -23.10 -4.74 -13.43
C GLN A 196 -22.04 -5.80 -13.75
N TRP A 197 -21.83 -6.77 -12.87
CA TRP A 197 -20.82 -7.79 -13.09
C TRP A 197 -21.14 -8.69 -14.29
N ARG A 198 -20.12 -8.95 -15.07
CA ARG A 198 -20.12 -9.92 -16.19
C ARG A 198 -18.77 -10.65 -16.16
N PRO A 199 -18.64 -11.86 -16.68
CA PRO A 199 -17.36 -12.56 -16.75
C PRO A 199 -16.23 -11.75 -17.42
N GLU A 200 -16.61 -10.88 -18.37
CA GLU A 200 -15.66 -10.02 -19.07
C GLU A 200 -15.18 -8.83 -18.23
N SER A 201 -15.96 -8.42 -17.22
CA SER A 201 -15.63 -7.27 -16.35
C SER A 201 -14.34 -7.47 -15.58
N THR A 202 -14.08 -8.71 -15.19
CA THR A 202 -12.89 -9.09 -14.40
C THR A 202 -11.90 -9.95 -15.19
N ARG A 203 -12.06 -10.02 -16.53
CA ARG A 203 -11.15 -10.80 -17.38
C ARG A 203 -9.80 -10.11 -17.51
N GLN A 204 -8.74 -10.83 -17.16
CA GLN A 204 -7.36 -10.37 -17.28
C GLN A 204 -6.69 -10.87 -18.57
N LYS A 205 -5.80 -10.07 -19.12
CA LYS A 205 -4.96 -10.47 -20.27
C LYS A 205 -3.71 -11.19 -19.77
N GLN A 206 -3.32 -12.30 -20.40
CA GLN A 206 -2.16 -13.09 -20.00
C GLN A 206 -0.88 -12.25 -19.81
N LYS A 207 -0.64 -11.25 -20.66
CA LYS A 207 0.52 -10.37 -20.54
C LYS A 207 0.58 -9.60 -19.22
N ILE A 208 -0.59 -9.34 -18.59
CA ILE A 208 -0.70 -8.69 -17.27
C ILE A 208 -0.29 -9.71 -16.20
N SER A 209 -0.82 -10.94 -16.26
CA SER A 209 -0.44 -12.02 -15.34
C SER A 209 1.07 -12.30 -15.37
N ASP A 210 1.65 -12.38 -16.58
CA ASP A 210 3.09 -12.59 -16.77
C ASP A 210 3.94 -11.42 -16.23
N TYR A 211 3.43 -10.19 -16.33
CA TYR A 211 4.11 -9.01 -15.78
C TYR A 211 4.08 -9.04 -14.26
N ILE A 212 2.91 -9.30 -13.66
CA ILE A 212 2.73 -9.35 -12.21
C ILE A 212 3.61 -10.44 -11.59
N ALA A 213 3.70 -11.61 -12.21
CA ALA A 213 4.56 -12.68 -11.73
C ALA A 213 6.04 -12.22 -11.64
N ARG A 214 6.57 -11.63 -12.72
CA ARG A 214 7.95 -11.10 -12.70
C ARG A 214 8.14 -9.95 -11.71
N LEU A 215 7.13 -9.10 -11.53
CA LEU A 215 7.16 -8.02 -10.55
C LEU A 215 7.26 -8.59 -9.14
N CYS A 216 6.44 -9.57 -8.78
CA CYS A 216 6.46 -10.23 -7.48
C CYS A 216 7.80 -10.89 -7.18
N ASP A 217 8.36 -11.62 -8.15
CA ASP A 217 9.69 -12.25 -8.01
C ASP A 217 10.77 -11.21 -7.73
N GLY A 218 10.78 -10.10 -8.49
CA GLY A 218 11.74 -9.01 -8.30
C GLY A 218 11.58 -8.29 -6.96
N LEU A 219 10.34 -8.14 -6.47
CA LEU A 219 10.07 -7.52 -5.17
C LEU A 219 10.46 -8.42 -3.99
N LEU A 220 10.27 -9.73 -4.09
CA LEU A 220 10.76 -10.68 -3.08
C LEU A 220 12.28 -10.64 -3.01
N GLU A 221 12.97 -10.61 -4.14
CA GLU A 221 14.42 -10.47 -4.17
C GLU A 221 14.88 -9.16 -3.52
N LEU A 222 14.21 -8.05 -3.82
CA LEU A 222 14.49 -6.74 -3.22
C LEU A 222 14.23 -6.75 -1.69
N TYR A 223 13.17 -7.41 -1.25
CA TYR A 223 12.82 -7.52 0.17
C TYR A 223 13.87 -8.30 0.96
N HIS A 224 14.34 -9.43 0.42
CA HIS A 224 15.36 -10.26 1.07
C HIS A 224 16.77 -9.68 0.97
N ASN A 225 17.05 -8.95 -0.11
CA ASN A 225 18.34 -8.35 -0.40
C ASN A 225 18.18 -6.83 -0.67
N PRO A 226 17.73 -6.06 0.35
CA PRO A 226 17.57 -4.62 0.17
C PRO A 226 18.96 -3.97 -0.10
N PRO A 227 18.99 -2.90 -0.89
CA PRO A 227 20.24 -2.19 -1.14
C PRO A 227 20.85 -1.73 0.18
N SER A 228 22.19 -1.68 0.25
CA SER A 228 22.91 -1.22 1.45
C SER A 228 22.78 0.28 1.70
N VAL A 229 22.33 1.02 0.67
CA VAL A 229 22.00 2.45 0.70
C VAL A 229 20.72 2.68 -0.09
N PRO A 230 19.93 3.71 0.24
CA PRO A 230 18.75 4.03 -0.56
C PRO A 230 19.11 4.21 -2.04
N GLN A 231 18.38 3.53 -2.93
CA GLN A 231 18.63 3.65 -4.37
C GLN A 231 18.24 5.03 -4.91
N GLU A 232 17.35 5.73 -4.22
CA GLU A 232 16.98 7.09 -4.52
C GLU A 232 17.54 8.04 -3.47
N GLY A 233 18.37 8.95 -3.91
CA GLY A 233 18.97 9.99 -3.08
C GLY A 233 20.49 9.98 -3.11
N GLU A 234 21.03 11.10 -2.72
CA GLU A 234 22.46 11.33 -2.61
C GLU A 234 22.81 11.63 -1.15
N GLU A 235 23.86 11.00 -0.64
CA GLU A 235 24.40 11.34 0.67
C GLU A 235 25.47 12.44 0.52
N GLU A 236 25.27 13.55 1.20
CA GLU A 236 26.26 14.59 1.31
C GLU A 236 26.35 15.07 2.77
N ASN A 237 27.54 14.93 3.38
CA ASN A 237 27.82 15.38 4.76
C ASN A 237 26.88 14.79 5.83
N GLY A 238 26.45 13.55 5.68
CA GLY A 238 25.52 12.88 6.58
C GLY A 238 24.06 13.27 6.37
N TRP A 239 23.77 13.98 5.28
CA TRP A 239 22.42 14.27 4.81
C TRP A 239 22.11 13.41 3.60
N TRP A 240 20.94 12.78 3.62
CA TRP A 240 20.35 12.14 2.47
C TRP A 240 19.39 13.10 1.79
N THR A 241 19.50 13.23 0.49
CA THR A 241 18.62 14.09 -0.32
C THR A 241 18.05 13.28 -1.47
N ARG A 242 16.73 13.29 -1.63
CA ARG A 242 16.07 12.74 -2.82
C ARG A 242 15.20 13.77 -3.52
N ARG A 243 14.96 13.53 -4.80
CA ARG A 243 13.91 14.24 -5.54
C ARG A 243 12.70 13.33 -5.64
N LYS A 244 11.54 13.84 -5.21
CA LYS A 244 10.24 13.21 -5.34
C LYS A 244 9.45 13.94 -6.43
N HIS A 245 8.90 13.19 -7.37
CA HIS A 245 8.01 13.74 -8.39
C HIS A 245 6.58 13.41 -8.01
N VAL A 246 5.77 14.43 -7.82
CA VAL A 246 4.35 14.31 -7.54
C VAL A 246 3.57 14.73 -8.77
N PHE A 247 2.63 13.92 -9.18
CA PHE A 247 1.74 14.20 -10.29
C PHE A 247 0.36 14.58 -9.75
N TYR A 248 -0.08 15.78 -10.08
CA TYR A 248 -1.43 16.25 -9.76
C TYR A 248 -2.33 15.97 -10.97
N ASP A 249 -3.22 14.98 -10.87
CA ASP A 249 -4.07 14.54 -11.98
C ASP A 249 -5.09 15.57 -12.43
N THR A 250 -5.60 16.35 -11.47
CA THR A 250 -6.62 17.40 -11.74
C THR A 250 -6.09 18.55 -12.61
N ASP A 251 -4.81 18.85 -12.48
CA ASP A 251 -4.19 20.02 -13.11
C ASP A 251 -3.12 19.66 -14.15
N MET A 252 -2.86 18.35 -14.35
CA MET A 252 -1.78 17.84 -15.20
C MET A 252 -0.40 18.40 -14.82
N LEU A 253 -0.24 18.86 -13.60
CA LEU A 253 0.99 19.43 -13.07
C LEU A 253 1.89 18.34 -12.51
N ARG A 254 3.18 18.45 -12.80
CA ARG A 254 4.21 17.66 -12.13
C ARG A 254 5.02 18.60 -11.26
N GLU A 255 5.06 18.31 -9.99
CA GLU A 255 5.91 19.00 -9.04
C GLU A 255 7.13 18.15 -8.72
N SER A 256 8.31 18.78 -8.69
CA SER A 256 9.54 18.16 -8.23
C SER A 256 9.88 18.73 -6.86
N GLN A 257 9.76 17.91 -5.83
CA GLN A 257 10.12 18.26 -4.47
C GLN A 257 11.50 17.71 -4.12
N ARG A 258 12.27 18.47 -3.37
CA ARG A 258 13.53 18.03 -2.78
C ARG A 258 13.30 17.79 -1.31
N GLU A 259 13.57 16.57 -0.88
CA GLU A 259 13.51 16.16 0.52
C GLU A 259 14.92 15.90 1.02
N SER A 260 15.23 16.35 2.22
CA SER A 260 16.51 16.09 2.86
C SER A 260 16.26 15.60 4.29
N TRP A 261 17.01 14.57 4.72
CA TRP A 261 16.92 14.06 6.08
C TRP A 261 18.29 13.61 6.58
N ARG A 262 18.43 13.60 7.87
CA ARG A 262 19.66 13.19 8.55
C ARG A 262 19.35 12.11 9.58
N LEU A 263 20.17 11.07 9.62
CA LEU A 263 20.10 10.08 10.67
C LEU A 263 20.64 10.68 11.97
N CYS A 264 19.80 10.73 13.01
CA CYS A 264 20.25 11.09 14.35
C CYS A 264 20.50 9.81 15.15
N PRO A 265 21.70 9.58 15.70
CA PRO A 265 21.98 8.37 16.48
C PRO A 265 21.05 8.18 17.68
N ASP A 266 20.59 9.28 18.27
CA ASP A 266 19.78 9.25 19.50
C ASP A 266 18.25 9.29 19.25
N LEU A 267 17.81 9.79 18.09
CA LEU A 267 16.39 10.04 17.78
C LEU A 267 15.90 9.31 16.53
N SER A 268 16.70 8.38 16.03
CA SER A 268 16.49 7.61 14.79
C SER A 268 16.35 8.42 13.50
N LEU A 269 15.73 9.60 13.46
CA LEU A 269 15.74 10.46 12.29
C LEU A 269 15.30 11.89 12.57
N ILE A 270 15.94 12.86 11.92
CA ILE A 270 15.50 14.24 11.81
C ILE A 270 15.21 14.52 10.33
N HIS A 271 13.97 14.88 10.03
CA HIS A 271 13.56 15.40 8.73
C HIS A 271 13.47 16.93 8.82
N ILE A 272 14.08 17.62 7.86
CA ILE A 272 14.04 19.08 7.75
C ILE A 272 13.52 19.44 6.35
#